data_5ed0aca5e9b812e37827f8885cc5ca4e
#
_entry.id   5ed0aca5e9b812e37827f8885cc5ca4e
#
_cell.length_a   1.000
_cell.length_b   1.000
_cell.length_c   1.000
_cell.angle_alpha   90.00
_cell.angle_beta   90.00
_cell.angle_gamma   90.00
#
_symmetry.space_group_name_H-M   'P 1'
#
loop_
_entity.id
_entity.type
_entity.pdbx_description
1 polymer ?
#
loop_
_entity_poly.entity_id
_entity_poly.type
_entity_poly.pdbx_seq_one_letter_code
_entity_poly.pdbx_strand_id
1 'polypeptide(L)'
;MKKYFFVAALLFACTGMSTSAALVAQRDNYECRDNCGHHGRAMSSSDFNYLYSAVKKDSFTDDKIKDIRLGALGSKFTCEQVASILRLFDFSDDKLKALGCFSGKIVDLKNSSAIIDSFTFDSEKKKAYELLLQ
;
A
#
# COMPACT_ATOMS: atom_id res chain seq x y z
N MET A 1 63.80 30.88 17.88
CA MET A 1 64.20 30.00 19.00
C MET A 1 63.25 28.82 19.03
N LYS A 2 63.76 27.67 18.63
CA LYS A 2 63.88 26.46 19.43
C LYS A 2 62.52 25.97 19.93
N LYS A 3 62.08 24.77 19.76
CA LYS A 3 62.71 23.46 19.61
C LYS A 3 61.63 22.40 19.57
N TYR A 4 61.83 21.42 18.73
CA TYR A 4 61.90 19.99 19.00
C TYR A 4 60.58 19.27 19.33
N PHE A 5 60.30 18.33 18.45
CA PHE A 5 60.50 16.88 18.60
C PHE A 5 59.36 16.22 19.41
N PHE A 6 58.62 15.36 18.84
CA PHE A 6 58.88 13.94 18.98
C PHE A 6 58.05 13.14 17.98
N VAL A 7 58.78 12.44 17.17
CA VAL A 7 58.30 11.29 16.42
C VAL A 7 58.11 10.17 17.45
N ALA A 8 56.91 9.65 17.50
CA ALA A 8 56.68 8.34 18.13
C ALA A 8 55.84 7.52 17.15
N ALA A 9 56.58 6.77 16.35
CA ALA A 9 56.04 5.64 15.63
C ALA A 9 55.63 4.57 16.66
N LEU A 10 54.35 4.37 16.84
CA LEU A 10 53.82 3.21 17.53
C LEU A 10 53.11 2.37 16.50
N LEU A 11 53.88 1.40 16.03
CA LEU A 11 53.37 0.21 15.37
C LEU A 11 52.45 -0.53 16.35
N PHE A 12 51.16 -0.34 16.23
CA PHE A 12 50.20 -1.27 16.76
C PHE A 12 49.79 -2.22 15.64
N ALA A 13 50.42 -3.36 15.69
CA ALA A 13 49.92 -4.55 15.06
C ALA A 13 48.55 -4.84 15.66
N CYS A 14 47.49 -4.39 15.01
CA CYS A 14 46.17 -4.76 15.37
C CYS A 14 45.82 -6.03 14.63
N THR A 15 46.05 -7.11 15.37
CA THR A 15 45.47 -8.42 15.12
C THR A 15 44.01 -8.28 14.67
N GLY A 16 43.74 -8.98 13.60
CA GLY A 16 42.43 -9.06 13.00
C GLY A 16 41.31 -9.39 13.98
N MET A 17 40.43 -8.47 14.14
CA MET A 17 39.04 -8.76 14.46
C MET A 17 38.22 -8.46 13.24
N SER A 18 38.02 -9.51 12.47
CA SER A 18 36.93 -9.58 11.55
C SER A 18 35.63 -9.47 12.34
N THR A 19 35.23 -8.26 12.67
CA THR A 19 33.84 -8.03 12.91
C THR A 19 33.22 -8.11 11.53
N SER A 20 32.85 -9.30 11.13
CA SER A 20 31.76 -9.49 10.19
C SER A 20 30.58 -8.79 10.82
N ALA A 21 30.50 -7.48 10.58
CA ALA A 21 29.20 -6.85 10.54
C ALA A 21 28.44 -7.66 9.51
N ALA A 22 27.72 -8.65 9.98
CA ALA A 22 26.62 -9.19 9.25
C ALA A 22 25.74 -7.99 8.96
N LEU A 23 26.00 -7.35 7.82
CA LEU A 23 24.96 -6.73 7.05
C LEU A 23 23.96 -7.86 6.87
N VAL A 24 23.04 -7.94 7.83
CA VAL A 24 21.74 -8.47 7.56
C VAL A 24 21.24 -7.53 6.46
N ALA A 25 21.67 -7.81 5.24
CA ALA A 25 20.86 -7.47 4.12
C ALA A 25 19.50 -8.04 4.49
N GLN A 26 18.63 -7.20 5.04
CA GLN A 26 17.24 -7.39 4.80
C GLN A 26 17.18 -7.53 3.29
N ARG A 27 17.29 -8.75 2.85
CA ARG A 27 16.72 -9.14 1.60
C ARG A 27 15.26 -8.85 1.81
N ASP A 28 14.90 -7.63 1.47
CA ASP A 28 13.59 -7.39 0.95
C ASP A 28 13.45 -8.47 -0.10
N ASN A 29 12.74 -9.50 0.28
CA ASN A 29 12.35 -10.56 -0.61
C ASN A 29 11.41 -9.88 -1.62
N TYR A 30 12.00 -9.17 -2.56
CA TYR A 30 11.40 -8.96 -3.85
C TYR A 30 11.46 -10.33 -4.54
N GLU A 31 10.76 -11.27 -3.95
CA GLU A 31 10.28 -12.38 -4.73
C GLU A 31 9.36 -11.77 -5.77
N CYS A 32 9.96 -11.33 -6.87
CA CYS A 32 9.29 -11.31 -8.14
C CYS A 32 8.94 -12.75 -8.49
N ARG A 33 8.17 -13.38 -7.62
CA ARG A 33 7.47 -14.61 -7.90
C ARG A 33 6.17 -14.22 -8.54
N ASP A 34 6.19 -14.55 -9.78
CA ASP A 34 5.03 -14.88 -10.57
C ASP A 34 4.30 -13.71 -11.22
N ASN A 35 4.90 -13.25 -12.30
CA ASN A 35 4.13 -12.81 -13.47
C ASN A 35 3.39 -14.02 -14.10
N CYS A 36 2.71 -14.81 -13.28
CA CYS A 36 1.83 -15.89 -13.67
C CYS A 36 0.41 -15.57 -13.20
N GLY A 37 -0.38 -14.96 -14.09
CA GLY A 37 -1.83 -15.01 -14.04
C GLY A 37 -2.46 -14.65 -12.69
N HIS A 38 -2.53 -13.36 -12.34
CA HIS A 38 -3.30 -12.88 -11.18
C HIS A 38 -4.82 -13.00 -11.39
N HIS A 39 -5.26 -14.03 -12.14
CA HIS A 39 -6.67 -14.35 -12.26
C HIS A 39 -7.18 -14.91 -10.93
N GLY A 40 -7.58 -14.02 -10.01
CA GLY A 40 -8.28 -14.39 -8.79
C GLY A 40 -7.65 -13.97 -7.46
N ARG A 41 -6.40 -13.45 -7.43
CA ARG A 41 -5.77 -12.98 -6.19
C ARG A 41 -5.96 -11.48 -6.03
N ALA A 42 -6.25 -11.02 -4.80
CA ALA A 42 -6.27 -9.60 -4.47
C ALA A 42 -4.88 -8.98 -4.57
N MET A 43 -4.84 -7.66 -4.72
CA MET A 43 -3.63 -6.85 -4.67
C MET A 43 -2.82 -7.15 -3.39
N SER A 44 -1.49 -7.22 -3.52
CA SER A 44 -0.62 -7.44 -2.36
C SER A 44 -0.72 -6.28 -1.36
N SER A 45 -0.40 -6.54 -0.10
CA SER A 45 -0.43 -5.50 0.93
C SER A 45 0.55 -4.36 0.64
N SER A 46 1.71 -4.65 0.03
CA SER A 46 2.69 -3.64 -0.36
C SER A 46 2.17 -2.72 -1.45
N ASP A 47 1.61 -3.30 -2.52
CA ASP A 47 1.05 -2.53 -3.63
C ASP A 47 -0.18 -1.73 -3.20
N PHE A 48 -1.00 -2.34 -2.35
CA PHE A 48 -2.15 -1.66 -1.75
C PHE A 48 -1.73 -0.46 -0.89
N ASN A 49 -0.70 -0.60 -0.05
CA ASN A 49 -0.20 0.50 0.76
C ASN A 49 0.34 1.65 -0.10
N TYR A 50 0.95 1.33 -1.24
CA TYR A 50 1.39 2.34 -2.19
C TYR A 50 0.19 3.10 -2.77
N LEU A 51 -0.81 2.39 -3.29
CA LEU A 51 -2.04 2.99 -3.81
C LEU A 51 -2.78 3.81 -2.73
N TYR A 52 -2.95 3.24 -1.54
CA TYR A 52 -3.61 3.91 -0.42
C TYR A 52 -2.91 5.23 -0.05
N SER A 53 -1.58 5.23 -0.04
CA SER A 53 -0.79 6.43 0.28
C SER A 53 -0.91 7.50 -0.81
N ALA A 54 -0.98 7.11 -2.08
CA ALA A 54 -1.22 8.01 -3.20
C ALA A 54 -2.59 8.68 -3.05
N VAL A 55 -3.65 7.89 -2.93
CA VAL A 55 -5.03 8.39 -2.77
C VAL A 55 -5.18 9.26 -1.51
N LYS A 56 -4.51 8.91 -0.41
CA LYS A 56 -4.56 9.68 0.83
C LYS A 56 -3.88 11.04 0.70
N LYS A 57 -2.84 11.14 -0.11
CA LYS A 57 -2.08 12.37 -0.33
C LYS A 57 -2.89 13.41 -1.10
N ASP A 58 -3.78 12.97 -1.96
CA ASP A 58 -4.59 13.87 -2.78
C ASP A 58 -5.65 14.58 -1.94
N SER A 59 -5.77 15.88 -2.17
CA SER A 59 -6.75 16.72 -1.47
C SER A 59 -8.11 16.75 -2.19
N PHE A 60 -8.11 16.53 -3.50
CA PHE A 60 -9.32 16.64 -4.32
C PHE A 60 -9.90 15.26 -4.65
N THR A 61 -11.23 15.15 -4.56
CA THR A 61 -11.97 13.91 -4.85
C THR A 61 -11.69 13.36 -6.25
N ASP A 62 -11.62 14.22 -7.26
CA ASP A 62 -11.40 13.80 -8.64
C ASP A 62 -10.00 13.19 -8.85
N ASP A 63 -8.98 13.72 -8.18
CA ASP A 63 -7.62 13.18 -8.24
C ASP A 63 -7.57 11.83 -7.50
N LYS A 64 -8.19 11.71 -6.33
CA LYS A 64 -8.35 10.43 -5.62
C LYS A 64 -8.99 9.37 -6.50
N ILE A 65 -10.07 9.71 -7.20
CA ILE A 65 -10.78 8.78 -8.09
C ILE A 65 -9.92 8.39 -9.28
N LYS A 66 -9.13 9.32 -9.81
CA LYS A 66 -8.18 9.06 -10.90
C LYS A 66 -7.12 8.05 -10.49
N ASP A 67 -6.52 8.24 -9.31
CA ASP A 67 -5.51 7.33 -8.77
C ASP A 67 -6.08 5.94 -8.49
N ILE A 68 -7.31 5.88 -7.96
CA ILE A 68 -8.04 4.61 -7.78
C ILE A 68 -8.23 3.91 -9.12
N ARG A 69 -8.68 4.62 -10.16
CA ARG A 69 -8.88 4.04 -11.49
C ARG A 69 -7.60 3.48 -12.07
N LEU A 70 -6.49 4.21 -11.93
CA LEU A 70 -5.18 3.77 -12.39
C LEU A 70 -4.71 2.53 -11.62
N GLY A 71 -4.78 2.55 -10.29
CA GLY A 71 -4.40 1.43 -9.45
C GLY A 71 -5.30 0.20 -9.61
N ALA A 72 -6.55 0.40 -10.03
CA ALA A 72 -7.50 -0.68 -10.27
C ALA A 72 -7.36 -1.32 -11.67
N LEU A 73 -6.49 -0.80 -12.53
CA LEU A 73 -6.22 -1.42 -13.83
C LEU A 73 -5.50 -2.75 -13.64
N GLY A 74 -6.14 -3.84 -14.05
CA GLY A 74 -5.55 -5.18 -13.99
C GLY A 74 -5.42 -5.77 -12.57
N SER A 75 -5.88 -5.07 -11.54
CA SER A 75 -5.80 -5.51 -10.15
C SER A 75 -7.17 -5.90 -9.59
N LYS A 76 -7.16 -6.77 -8.58
CA LYS A 76 -8.33 -7.13 -7.78
C LYS A 76 -8.10 -6.76 -6.33
N PHE A 77 -9.17 -6.60 -5.56
CA PHE A 77 -9.13 -6.09 -4.20
C PHE A 77 -9.95 -6.97 -3.26
N THR A 78 -9.61 -6.94 -1.98
CA THR A 78 -10.49 -7.44 -0.92
C THR A 78 -11.49 -6.37 -0.51
N CYS A 79 -12.60 -6.78 0.10
CA CYS A 79 -13.57 -5.84 0.69
C CYS A 79 -12.94 -4.90 1.70
N GLU A 80 -11.99 -5.38 2.52
CA GLU A 80 -11.25 -4.57 3.49
C GLU A 80 -10.38 -3.50 2.82
N GLN A 81 -9.70 -3.84 1.73
CA GLN A 81 -8.91 -2.89 0.97
C GLN A 81 -9.81 -1.78 0.38
N VAL A 82 -10.93 -2.16 -0.22
CA VAL A 82 -11.91 -1.21 -0.75
C VAL A 82 -12.47 -0.33 0.37
N ALA A 83 -12.93 -0.91 1.47
CA ALA A 83 -13.46 -0.17 2.61
C ALA A 83 -12.44 0.84 3.18
N SER A 84 -11.16 0.48 3.23
CA SER A 84 -10.09 1.37 3.67
C SER A 84 -9.95 2.59 2.76
N ILE A 85 -10.04 2.41 1.45
CA ILE A 85 -10.01 3.53 0.49
C ILE A 85 -11.27 4.39 0.61
N LEU A 86 -12.47 3.79 0.76
CA LEU A 86 -13.70 4.55 0.90
C LEU A 86 -13.71 5.46 2.13
N ARG A 87 -13.03 5.07 3.22
CA ARG A 87 -12.89 5.90 4.43
C ARG A 87 -12.05 7.17 4.20
N LEU A 88 -11.33 7.30 3.07
CA LEU A 88 -10.61 8.52 2.70
C LEU A 88 -11.49 9.59 2.07
N PHE A 89 -12.78 9.31 1.89
CA PHE A 89 -13.76 10.25 1.37
C PHE A 89 -14.72 10.69 2.46
N ASP A 90 -15.02 11.98 2.50
CA ASP A 90 -15.92 12.56 3.50
C ASP A 90 -17.39 12.43 3.08
N PHE A 91 -17.65 12.54 1.78
CA PHE A 91 -19.00 12.54 1.24
C PHE A 91 -19.40 11.18 0.67
N SER A 92 -20.64 10.77 0.95
CA SER A 92 -21.16 9.47 0.53
C SER A 92 -21.29 9.32 -0.99
N ASP A 93 -21.60 10.40 -1.70
CA ASP A 93 -21.65 10.39 -3.15
C ASP A 93 -20.27 10.11 -3.77
N ASP A 94 -19.22 10.63 -3.17
CA ASP A 94 -17.85 10.38 -3.60
C ASP A 94 -17.41 8.95 -3.26
N LYS A 95 -17.83 8.42 -2.10
CA LYS A 95 -17.65 7.01 -1.77
C LYS A 95 -18.32 6.09 -2.78
N LEU A 96 -19.54 6.41 -3.21
CA LEU A 96 -20.25 5.63 -4.23
C LEU A 96 -19.54 5.68 -5.59
N LYS A 97 -19.04 6.86 -6.00
CA LYS A 97 -18.24 6.99 -7.23
C LYS A 97 -16.95 6.16 -7.15
N ALA A 98 -16.24 6.22 -6.00
CA ALA A 98 -15.05 5.44 -5.78
C ALA A 98 -15.35 3.93 -5.77
N LEU A 99 -16.43 3.50 -5.13
CA LEU A 99 -16.89 2.11 -5.13
C LEU A 99 -17.14 1.60 -6.55
N GLY A 100 -17.75 2.41 -7.43
CA GLY A 100 -17.96 2.08 -8.83
C GLY A 100 -16.67 1.74 -9.59
N CYS A 101 -15.51 2.30 -9.16
CA CYS A 101 -14.21 1.97 -9.77
C CYS A 101 -13.75 0.54 -9.45
N PHE A 102 -14.27 -0.06 -8.38
CA PHE A 102 -13.95 -1.41 -7.92
C PHE A 102 -14.97 -2.46 -8.37
N SER A 103 -16.04 -2.06 -9.06
CA SER A 103 -17.06 -2.99 -9.56
C SER A 103 -16.43 -4.12 -10.39
N GLY A 104 -16.80 -5.36 -10.11
CA GLY A 104 -16.24 -6.54 -10.76
C GLY A 104 -14.77 -6.87 -10.42
N LYS A 105 -14.13 -6.12 -9.50
CA LYS A 105 -12.72 -6.29 -9.12
C LYS A 105 -12.53 -6.80 -7.69
N ILE A 106 -13.61 -7.12 -6.98
CA ILE A 106 -13.58 -7.58 -5.60
C ILE A 106 -13.59 -9.11 -5.58
N VAL A 107 -12.63 -9.71 -4.85
CA VAL A 107 -12.46 -11.18 -4.82
C VAL A 107 -13.24 -11.87 -3.70
N ASP A 108 -13.64 -11.14 -2.67
CA ASP A 108 -14.23 -11.68 -1.45
C ASP A 108 -15.58 -11.03 -1.09
N LEU A 109 -16.49 -10.94 -2.04
CA LEU A 109 -17.82 -10.30 -1.89
C LEU A 109 -18.63 -10.79 -0.68
N LYS A 110 -18.35 -12.01 -0.17
CA LYS A 110 -18.96 -12.51 1.07
C LYS A 110 -18.63 -11.63 2.30
N ASN A 111 -17.56 -10.85 2.23
CA ASN A 111 -17.14 -9.91 3.27
C ASN A 111 -17.60 -8.46 2.97
N SER A 112 -18.60 -8.28 2.12
CA SER A 112 -19.10 -6.97 1.69
C SER A 112 -19.61 -6.08 2.82
N SER A 113 -19.92 -6.64 3.99
CA SER A 113 -20.27 -5.87 5.19
C SER A 113 -19.24 -4.78 5.49
N ALA A 114 -17.95 -5.05 5.33
CA ALA A 114 -16.89 -4.07 5.55
C ALA A 114 -17.05 -2.82 4.67
N ILE A 115 -17.50 -3.00 3.42
CA ILE A 115 -17.77 -1.91 2.49
C ILE A 115 -19.06 -1.18 2.91
N ILE A 116 -20.13 -1.93 3.18
CA ILE A 116 -21.43 -1.36 3.56
C ILE A 116 -21.34 -0.54 4.84
N ASP A 117 -20.53 -0.98 5.80
CA ASP A 117 -20.30 -0.29 7.08
C ASP A 117 -19.53 1.04 6.94
N SER A 118 -18.92 1.28 5.77
CA SER A 118 -18.30 2.57 5.48
C SER A 118 -19.31 3.68 5.13
N PHE A 119 -20.59 3.34 4.94
CA PHE A 119 -21.69 4.27 4.69
C PHE A 119 -22.54 4.46 5.94
N THR A 120 -23.04 5.69 6.12
CA THR A 120 -23.80 6.04 7.31
C THR A 120 -25.30 5.81 7.14
N PHE A 121 -25.85 6.18 5.98
CA PHE A 121 -27.28 6.14 5.74
C PHE A 121 -27.72 4.90 4.98
N ASP A 122 -28.90 4.37 5.32
CA ASP A 122 -29.44 3.14 4.73
C ASP A 122 -29.70 3.27 3.22
N SER A 123 -30.10 4.45 2.76
CA SER A 123 -30.27 4.73 1.33
C SER A 123 -28.96 4.59 0.53
N GLU A 124 -27.83 4.94 1.16
CA GLU A 124 -26.49 4.84 0.56
C GLU A 124 -26.00 3.41 0.60
N LYS A 125 -26.25 2.71 1.71
CA LYS A 125 -25.94 1.28 1.85
C LYS A 125 -26.64 0.46 0.76
N LYS A 126 -27.91 0.80 0.47
CA LYS A 126 -28.66 0.15 -0.61
C LYS A 126 -28.00 0.38 -1.97
N LYS A 127 -27.63 1.63 -2.29
CA LYS A 127 -26.93 1.95 -3.54
C LYS A 127 -25.58 1.25 -3.63
N ALA A 128 -24.81 1.22 -2.53
CA ALA A 128 -23.55 0.51 -2.47
C ALA A 128 -23.73 -0.99 -2.72
N TYR A 129 -24.76 -1.60 -2.15
CA TYR A 129 -25.09 -3.00 -2.37
C TYR A 129 -25.43 -3.27 -3.83
N GLU A 130 -26.23 -2.41 -4.48
CA GLU A 130 -26.57 -2.51 -5.91
C GLU A 130 -25.33 -2.44 -6.80
N LEU A 131 -24.33 -1.60 -6.44
CA LEU A 131 -23.06 -1.50 -7.17
C LEU A 131 -22.19 -2.75 -7.02
N LEU A 132 -22.27 -3.45 -5.88
CA LEU A 132 -21.51 -4.68 -5.65
C LEU A 132 -22.06 -5.89 -6.40
N LEU A 133 -23.33 -5.83 -6.83
CA LEU A 133 -23.98 -6.90 -7.57
C LEU A 133 -23.85 -6.79 -9.12
N GLN A 134 -23.22 -5.74 -9.60
CA GLN A 134 -22.94 -5.52 -11.03
C GLN A 134 -21.62 -6.20 -11.43
#